data_dbd17d470a5976240541c2bedf21e448
#
_entry.id   dbd17d470a5976240541c2bedf21e448
#
_cell.length_a   1.000
_cell.length_b   1.000
_cell.length_c   1.000
_cell.angle_alpha   90.00
_cell.angle_beta   90.00
_cell.angle_gamma   90.00
#
_symmetry.space_group_name_H-M   'P 1'
#
loop_
_entity.id
_entity.type
_entity.pdbx_description
1 polymer ?
#
loop_
_entity_poly.entity_id
_entity_poly.type
_entity_poly.pdbx_seq_one_letter_code
_entity_poly.pdbx_strand_id
1 'polypeptide(L)'
;RGNGGDSHWRGNCSPEVVASILRYVLDCKRYYGKDVSQFTLMDPMSGSGTSQAVADQFQVRSLLYDLNPSPAYGYGNWNALRNDVEDSADLIFFHPPYHDIIKYSGNMWGQPHPDDLSRCENYQDFLEKLNYCIRKFFFALRKDGRLAVLVGDIRKDGHFYSMQNDIMRMGEFESFLVKGQFNCVSDNRRYKKPFIP
;
A
#
# COMPACT_ATOMS: atom_id res chain seq x y z
N ARG A 1 3.62 18.08 -9.22
CA ARG A 1 3.67 16.60 -9.32
C ARG A 1 5.14 16.23 -9.29
N GLY A 2 5.58 15.45 -8.28
CA GLY A 2 6.97 15.02 -8.14
C GLY A 2 7.39 14.03 -9.24
N ASN A 3 8.70 13.92 -9.47
CA ASN A 3 9.28 12.99 -10.43
C ASN A 3 9.36 11.59 -9.82
N GLY A 4 8.33 10.76 -10.03
CA GLY A 4 8.36 9.37 -9.58
C GLY A 4 7.15 8.58 -10.09
N GLY A 5 7.41 7.35 -10.52
CA GLY A 5 6.45 6.49 -11.18
C GLY A 5 5.97 7.00 -12.55
N ASP A 6 5.16 6.20 -13.22
CA ASP A 6 4.55 6.59 -14.50
C ASP A 6 3.23 7.33 -14.27
N SER A 7 3.18 8.61 -14.64
CA SER A 7 1.97 9.43 -14.52
C SER A 7 0.81 8.97 -15.43
N HIS A 8 1.08 8.16 -16.44
CA HIS A 8 0.08 7.58 -17.33
C HIS A 8 -0.49 6.26 -16.78
N TRP A 9 0.17 5.67 -15.78
CA TRP A 9 -0.33 4.47 -15.12
C TRP A 9 -1.57 4.81 -14.29
N ARG A 10 -2.71 4.22 -14.65
CA ARG A 10 -3.95 4.42 -13.90
C ARG A 10 -3.81 3.81 -12.50
N GLY A 11 -4.27 4.55 -11.49
CA GLY A 11 -4.13 4.14 -10.09
C GLY A 11 -2.78 4.48 -9.47
N ASN A 12 -1.90 5.21 -10.18
CA ASN A 12 -0.66 5.70 -9.61
C ASN A 12 -0.92 6.72 -8.49
N CYS A 13 -0.14 6.67 -7.42
CA CYS A 13 -0.17 7.67 -6.35
C CYS A 13 0.88 8.76 -6.56
N SER A 14 0.71 9.88 -5.85
CA SER A 14 1.73 10.94 -5.86
C SER A 14 2.97 10.48 -5.07
N PRO A 15 4.20 10.65 -5.61
CA PRO A 15 5.43 10.40 -4.89
C PRO A 15 5.51 11.14 -3.55
N GLU A 16 4.95 12.35 -3.47
CA GLU A 16 4.91 13.14 -2.24
C GLU A 16 4.16 12.45 -1.09
N VAL A 17 3.15 11.63 -1.39
CA VAL A 17 2.44 10.84 -0.37
C VAL A 17 3.38 9.82 0.24
N VAL A 18 4.05 9.04 -0.58
CA VAL A 18 5.02 8.03 -0.14
C VAL A 18 6.18 8.69 0.60
N ALA A 19 6.73 9.78 0.05
CA ALA A 19 7.83 10.54 0.64
C ALA A 19 7.48 11.12 2.02
N SER A 20 6.27 11.65 2.17
CA SER A 20 5.82 12.21 3.45
C SER A 20 5.69 11.14 4.52
N ILE A 21 5.14 9.98 4.18
CA ILE A 21 5.02 8.84 5.09
C ILE A 21 6.39 8.29 5.46
N LEU A 22 7.27 8.09 4.47
CA LEU A 22 8.62 7.59 4.70
C LEU A 22 9.42 8.53 5.60
N ARG A 23 9.38 9.85 5.32
CA ARG A 23 10.03 10.88 6.16
C ARG A 23 9.53 10.81 7.59
N TYR A 24 8.22 10.79 7.78
CA TYR A 24 7.62 10.68 9.11
C TYR A 24 8.12 9.46 9.89
N VAL A 25 8.15 8.29 9.26
CA VAL A 25 8.60 7.06 9.94
C VAL A 25 10.09 7.10 10.26
N LEU A 26 10.92 7.61 9.34
CA LEU A 26 12.36 7.81 9.56
C LEU A 26 12.61 8.78 10.73
N ASP A 27 11.90 9.91 10.76
CA ASP A 27 12.06 10.92 11.79
C ASP A 27 11.59 10.40 13.15
N CYS A 28 10.49 9.66 13.21
CA CYS A 28 10.07 8.96 14.42
C CYS A 28 11.16 7.99 14.93
N LYS A 29 11.72 7.16 14.06
CA LYS A 29 12.78 6.22 14.45
C LYS A 29 14.02 6.96 15.00
N ARG A 30 14.47 8.00 14.30
CA ARG A 30 15.60 8.84 14.76
C ARG A 30 15.33 9.50 16.10
N TYR A 31 14.13 10.04 16.29
CA TYR A 31 13.73 10.67 17.56
C TYR A 31 13.81 9.69 18.74
N TYR A 32 13.47 8.43 18.53
CA TYR A 32 13.60 7.38 19.54
C TYR A 32 14.99 6.69 19.55
N GLY A 33 15.99 7.28 18.91
CA GLY A 33 17.38 6.77 18.91
C GLY A 33 17.54 5.43 18.19
N LYS A 34 16.66 5.10 17.24
CA LYS A 34 16.78 3.86 16.45
C LYS A 34 17.70 4.06 15.26
N ASP A 35 18.49 3.04 14.98
CA ASP A 35 19.28 2.99 13.75
C ASP A 35 18.38 2.90 12.51
N VAL A 36 18.65 3.75 11.55
CA VAL A 36 17.95 3.80 10.26
C VAL A 36 18.86 3.45 9.07
N SER A 37 20.09 3.04 9.30
CA SER A 37 21.07 2.72 8.25
C SER A 37 20.64 1.53 7.38
N GLN A 38 19.85 0.60 7.94
CA GLN A 38 19.32 -0.58 7.27
C GLN A 38 17.79 -0.49 7.08
N PHE A 39 17.28 0.73 6.99
CA PHE A 39 15.85 0.95 6.80
C PHE A 39 15.36 0.32 5.49
N THR A 40 14.27 -0.41 5.57
CA THR A 40 13.66 -1.10 4.42
C THR A 40 12.23 -0.63 4.23
N LEU A 41 11.95 -0.10 3.04
CA LEU A 41 10.61 0.17 2.52
C LEU A 41 10.15 -1.03 1.69
N MET A 42 8.98 -1.58 1.98
CA MET A 42 8.35 -2.63 1.16
C MET A 42 7.06 -2.08 0.53
N ASP A 43 6.85 -2.39 -0.75
CA ASP A 43 5.59 -2.14 -1.43
C ASP A 43 5.14 -3.43 -2.14
N PRO A 44 4.13 -4.13 -1.58
CA PRO A 44 3.65 -5.41 -2.11
C PRO A 44 2.68 -5.29 -3.29
N MET A 45 2.39 -4.06 -3.75
CA MET A 45 1.53 -3.76 -4.89
C MET A 45 2.10 -2.56 -5.66
N SER A 46 3.37 -2.69 -6.09
CA SER A 46 4.23 -1.58 -6.49
C SER A 46 3.83 -0.86 -7.79
N GLY A 47 3.00 -1.50 -8.62
CA GLY A 47 2.45 -0.89 -9.83
C GLY A 47 3.48 -0.22 -10.73
N SER A 48 3.40 1.09 -10.86
CA SER A 48 4.32 1.91 -11.68
C SER A 48 5.68 2.18 -11.04
N GLY A 49 5.93 1.70 -9.81
CA GLY A 49 7.22 1.87 -9.13
C GLY A 49 7.41 3.23 -8.44
N THR A 50 6.35 3.91 -8.06
CA THR A 50 6.45 5.18 -7.31
C THR A 50 7.26 5.02 -6.02
N SER A 51 7.08 3.90 -5.30
CA SER A 51 7.82 3.60 -4.08
C SER A 51 9.32 3.41 -4.32
N GLN A 52 9.74 2.89 -5.50
CA GLN A 52 11.15 2.82 -5.88
C GLN A 52 11.78 4.21 -5.99
N ALA A 53 11.16 5.08 -6.78
CA ALA A 53 11.68 6.43 -6.98
C ALA A 53 11.83 7.21 -5.66
N VAL A 54 10.93 7.00 -4.71
CA VAL A 54 11.01 7.60 -3.38
C VAL A 54 12.10 6.94 -2.53
N ALA A 55 12.22 5.61 -2.55
CA ALA A 55 13.27 4.89 -1.83
C ALA A 55 14.67 5.36 -2.28
N ASP A 56 14.87 5.53 -3.58
CA ASP A 56 16.12 6.04 -4.15
C ASP A 56 16.43 7.47 -3.67
N GLN A 57 15.42 8.35 -3.67
CA GLN A 57 15.57 9.73 -3.17
C GLN A 57 15.98 9.76 -1.69
N PHE A 58 15.49 8.84 -0.87
CA PHE A 58 15.81 8.76 0.56
C PHE A 58 17.01 7.84 0.85
N GLN A 59 17.58 7.20 -0.15
CA GLN A 59 18.68 6.24 -0.04
C GLN A 59 18.38 5.10 0.95
N VAL A 60 17.15 4.57 0.91
CA VAL A 60 16.73 3.41 1.70
C VAL A 60 16.57 2.18 0.82
N ARG A 61 16.72 1.00 1.40
CA ARG A 61 16.46 -0.27 0.72
C ARG A 61 14.97 -0.35 0.36
N SER A 62 14.67 -0.81 -0.86
CA SER A 62 13.30 -1.10 -1.29
C SER A 62 13.11 -2.59 -1.58
N LEU A 63 11.91 -3.09 -1.28
CA LEU A 63 11.43 -4.42 -1.63
C LEU A 63 10.08 -4.23 -2.32
N LEU A 64 10.04 -4.45 -3.63
CA LEU A 64 8.88 -4.18 -4.44
C LEU A 64 8.37 -5.49 -5.05
N TYR A 65 7.07 -5.72 -4.91
CA TYR A 65 6.39 -6.89 -5.44
C TYR A 65 5.14 -6.47 -6.19
N ASP A 66 4.77 -7.22 -7.20
CA ASP A 66 3.54 -7.00 -7.96
C ASP A 66 3.01 -8.31 -8.57
N LEU A 67 1.69 -8.41 -8.69
CA LEU A 67 1.05 -9.51 -9.38
C LEU A 67 1.29 -9.47 -10.89
N ASN A 68 1.51 -8.25 -11.45
CA ASN A 68 1.91 -8.07 -12.84
C ASN A 68 3.21 -8.85 -13.13
N PRO A 69 3.24 -9.71 -14.16
CA PRO A 69 4.45 -10.46 -14.51
C PRO A 69 5.63 -9.59 -14.95
N SER A 70 5.37 -8.37 -15.38
CA SER A 70 6.38 -7.43 -15.88
C SER A 70 6.19 -6.05 -15.25
N PRO A 71 6.38 -5.88 -13.94
CA PRO A 71 6.32 -4.59 -13.29
C PRO A 71 7.49 -3.70 -13.74
N ALA A 72 7.36 -2.39 -13.59
CA ALA A 72 8.44 -1.46 -13.90
C ALA A 72 9.67 -1.67 -13.02
N TYR A 73 9.47 -2.12 -11.77
CA TYR A 73 10.51 -2.38 -10.78
C TYR A 73 10.11 -3.56 -9.88
N GLY A 74 11.11 -4.23 -9.32
CA GLY A 74 10.92 -5.28 -8.32
C GLY A 74 10.55 -6.64 -8.92
N TYR A 75 9.85 -7.44 -8.14
CA TYR A 75 9.53 -8.83 -8.46
C TYR A 75 8.11 -8.94 -8.98
N GLY A 76 7.98 -9.36 -10.25
CA GLY A 76 6.71 -9.69 -10.88
C GLY A 76 6.24 -11.11 -10.56
N ASN A 77 4.99 -11.42 -10.95
CA ASN A 77 4.32 -12.69 -10.63
C ASN A 77 4.24 -12.98 -9.12
N TRP A 78 4.39 -11.97 -8.28
CA TRP A 78 4.25 -12.14 -6.84
C TRP A 78 2.79 -11.91 -6.43
N ASN A 79 2.19 -12.95 -5.91
CA ASN A 79 0.78 -12.98 -5.56
C ASN A 79 0.58 -12.75 -4.07
N ALA A 80 0.06 -11.60 -3.69
CA ALA A 80 -0.18 -11.25 -2.29
C ALA A 80 -1.11 -12.22 -1.54
N LEU A 81 -1.96 -12.97 -2.26
CA LEU A 81 -2.84 -13.97 -1.67
C LEU A 81 -2.17 -15.35 -1.51
N ARG A 82 -1.12 -15.65 -2.29
CA ARG A 82 -0.52 -17.00 -2.34
C ARG A 82 0.90 -17.06 -1.82
N ASN A 83 1.72 -16.09 -2.22
CA ASN A 83 3.13 -16.10 -1.85
C ASN A 83 3.33 -15.64 -0.41
N ASP A 84 4.32 -16.23 0.25
CA ASP A 84 4.77 -15.76 1.56
C ASP A 84 5.61 -14.49 1.41
N VAL A 85 5.68 -13.71 2.49
CA VAL A 85 6.59 -12.57 2.61
C VAL A 85 7.81 -13.05 3.40
N GLU A 86 8.89 -13.34 2.70
CA GLU A 86 10.12 -13.87 3.30
C GLU A 86 10.95 -12.78 4.00
N ASP A 87 10.90 -11.58 3.46
CA ASP A 87 11.62 -10.42 3.99
C ASP A 87 10.79 -9.67 5.04
N SER A 88 11.48 -8.87 5.86
CA SER A 88 10.84 -7.96 6.80
C SER A 88 11.20 -6.50 6.54
N ALA A 89 10.28 -5.58 6.83
CA ALA A 89 10.42 -4.16 6.53
C ALA A 89 10.14 -3.27 7.74
N ASP A 90 10.73 -2.07 7.71
CA ASP A 90 10.48 -1.01 8.69
C ASP A 90 9.22 -0.21 8.34
N LEU A 91 8.95 -0.07 7.06
CA LEU A 91 7.73 0.51 6.52
C LEU A 91 7.21 -0.39 5.41
N ILE A 92 5.98 -0.84 5.54
CA ILE A 92 5.23 -1.42 4.43
C ILE A 92 4.21 -0.38 4.00
N PHE A 93 4.36 0.12 2.78
CA PHE A 93 3.42 1.03 2.15
C PHE A 93 2.76 0.30 1.00
N PHE A 94 1.43 0.33 0.93
CA PHE A 94 0.78 -0.19 -0.25
C PHE A 94 -0.50 0.56 -0.61
N HIS A 95 -0.77 0.56 -1.89
CA HIS A 95 -1.88 1.23 -2.53
C HIS A 95 -2.71 0.18 -3.28
N PRO A 96 -3.60 -0.54 -2.60
CA PRO A 96 -4.37 -1.62 -3.22
C PRO A 96 -5.32 -1.08 -4.28
N PRO A 97 -5.82 -1.94 -5.19
CA PRO A 97 -6.96 -1.61 -6.04
C PRO A 97 -8.14 -1.11 -5.19
N TYR A 98 -8.92 -0.17 -5.74
CA TYR A 98 -10.17 0.26 -5.12
C TYR A 98 -11.32 -0.62 -5.63
N HIS A 99 -11.33 -1.86 -5.16
CA HIS A 99 -12.20 -2.89 -5.68
C HIS A 99 -12.13 -2.90 -7.23
N ASP A 100 -13.23 -2.84 -7.95
CA ASP A 100 -13.30 -2.95 -9.40
C ASP A 100 -13.39 -1.60 -10.16
N ILE A 101 -13.02 -0.49 -9.52
CA ILE A 101 -12.99 0.84 -10.17
C ILE A 101 -12.00 0.86 -11.36
N ILE A 102 -10.85 0.20 -11.18
CA ILE A 102 -9.88 -0.06 -12.24
C ILE A 102 -9.61 -1.55 -12.23
N LYS A 103 -9.86 -2.23 -13.33
CA LYS A 103 -9.46 -3.63 -13.52
C LYS A 103 -8.05 -3.67 -14.09
N TYR A 104 -7.12 -4.31 -13.36
CA TYR A 104 -5.72 -4.34 -13.74
C TYR A 104 -5.39 -5.49 -14.66
N SER A 105 -5.45 -6.74 -14.22
CA SER A 105 -5.19 -7.88 -15.08
C SER A 105 -6.22 -8.01 -16.20
N GLY A 106 -5.77 -8.35 -17.40
CA GLY A 106 -6.61 -8.42 -18.59
C GLY A 106 -6.95 -7.07 -19.24
N ASN A 107 -6.73 -5.94 -18.53
CA ASN A 107 -7.02 -4.60 -19.03
C ASN A 107 -5.75 -3.72 -19.09
N MET A 108 -4.93 -3.76 -18.05
CA MET A 108 -3.68 -2.99 -17.96
C MET A 108 -2.47 -3.86 -18.28
N TRP A 109 -2.52 -5.12 -17.91
CA TRP A 109 -1.47 -6.11 -18.16
C TRP A 109 -2.06 -7.53 -18.28
N GLY A 110 -1.39 -8.38 -19.04
CA GLY A 110 -1.60 -9.82 -19.15
C GLY A 110 -3.05 -10.25 -19.41
N GLN A 111 -3.35 -11.48 -19.00
CA GLN A 111 -4.68 -12.05 -18.99
C GLN A 111 -5.38 -11.81 -17.64
N PRO A 112 -6.73 -11.87 -17.57
CA PRO A 112 -7.44 -11.83 -16.29
C PRO A 112 -6.89 -12.85 -15.29
N HIS A 113 -6.55 -12.39 -14.09
CA HIS A 113 -6.00 -13.24 -13.04
C HIS A 113 -7.01 -13.40 -11.90
N PRO A 114 -7.27 -14.63 -11.41
CA PRO A 114 -8.30 -14.89 -10.40
C PRO A 114 -8.00 -14.25 -9.03
N ASP A 115 -6.73 -14.04 -8.72
CA ASP A 115 -6.28 -13.43 -7.47
C ASP A 115 -6.01 -11.91 -7.60
N ASP A 116 -6.38 -11.28 -8.72
CA ASP A 116 -6.36 -9.83 -8.84
C ASP A 116 -7.48 -9.22 -7.99
N LEU A 117 -7.13 -8.46 -6.97
CA LEU A 117 -8.09 -7.82 -6.06
C LEU A 117 -9.08 -6.89 -6.78
N SER A 118 -8.71 -6.39 -7.96
CA SER A 118 -9.62 -5.59 -8.79
C SER A 118 -10.69 -6.42 -9.52
N ARG A 119 -10.62 -7.75 -9.41
CA ARG A 119 -11.53 -8.70 -10.04
C ARG A 119 -12.32 -9.55 -9.04
N CYS A 120 -12.35 -9.13 -7.80
CA CYS A 120 -13.18 -9.75 -6.79
C CYS A 120 -14.65 -9.75 -7.19
N GLU A 121 -15.36 -10.79 -6.82
CA GLU A 121 -16.76 -11.02 -7.22
C GLU A 121 -17.67 -9.88 -6.72
N ASN A 122 -17.43 -9.44 -5.49
CA ASN A 122 -18.15 -8.34 -4.87
C ASN A 122 -17.26 -7.62 -3.85
N TYR A 123 -17.78 -6.54 -3.26
CA TYR A 123 -17.02 -5.72 -2.32
C TYR A 123 -16.66 -6.48 -1.03
N GLN A 124 -17.49 -7.40 -0.57
CA GLN A 124 -17.20 -8.20 0.63
C GLN A 124 -16.04 -9.18 0.38
N ASP A 125 -16.04 -9.88 -0.77
CA ASP A 125 -14.92 -10.74 -1.19
C ASP A 125 -13.60 -9.95 -1.30
N PHE A 126 -13.69 -8.72 -1.85
CA PHE A 126 -12.55 -7.82 -1.88
C PHE A 126 -12.02 -7.50 -0.47
N LEU A 127 -12.90 -7.16 0.47
CA LEU A 127 -12.51 -6.83 1.84
C LEU A 127 -11.87 -8.03 2.56
N GLU A 128 -12.41 -9.23 2.39
CA GLU A 128 -11.87 -10.46 2.99
C GLU A 128 -10.46 -10.76 2.48
N LYS A 129 -10.25 -10.68 1.17
CA LYS A 129 -8.93 -10.87 0.55
C LYS A 129 -7.94 -9.77 0.95
N LEU A 130 -8.40 -8.52 1.00
CA LEU A 130 -7.58 -7.40 1.45
C LEU A 130 -7.16 -7.55 2.91
N ASN A 131 -8.08 -7.97 3.78
CA ASN A 131 -7.78 -8.25 5.18
C ASN A 131 -6.74 -9.35 5.33
N TYR A 132 -6.85 -10.42 4.54
CA TYR A 132 -5.83 -11.47 4.52
C TYR A 132 -4.44 -10.92 4.14
N CYS A 133 -4.36 -10.06 3.12
CA CYS A 133 -3.11 -9.40 2.74
C CYS A 133 -2.56 -8.51 3.87
N ILE A 134 -3.41 -7.68 4.48
CA ILE A 134 -3.04 -6.79 5.59
C ILE A 134 -2.45 -7.58 6.76
N ARG A 135 -3.08 -8.69 7.14
CA ARG A 135 -2.57 -9.57 8.21
C ARG A 135 -1.19 -10.13 7.86
N LYS A 136 -1.01 -10.62 6.64
CA LYS A 136 0.27 -11.13 6.17
C LYS A 136 1.36 -10.05 6.22
N PHE A 137 1.07 -8.85 5.74
CA PHE A 137 2.02 -7.74 5.76
C PHE A 137 2.35 -7.28 7.19
N PHE A 138 1.38 -7.36 8.09
CA PHE A 138 1.66 -7.07 9.49
C PHE A 138 2.74 -7.98 10.08
N PHE A 139 2.70 -9.28 9.79
CA PHE A 139 3.72 -10.21 10.27
C PHE A 139 5.09 -10.01 9.61
N ALA A 140 5.13 -9.38 8.44
CA ALA A 140 6.37 -8.99 7.76
C ALA A 140 6.97 -7.68 8.31
N LEU A 141 6.31 -6.99 9.23
CA LEU A 141 6.87 -5.80 9.87
C LEU A 141 7.96 -6.18 10.86
N ARG A 142 9.08 -5.46 10.80
CA ARG A 142 10.08 -5.47 11.88
C ARG A 142 9.48 -4.92 13.17
N LYS A 143 10.14 -5.19 14.29
CA LYS A 143 9.79 -4.53 15.55
C LYS A 143 9.80 -3.00 15.36
N ASP A 144 8.76 -2.34 15.83
CA ASP A 144 8.54 -0.89 15.65
C ASP A 144 8.36 -0.46 14.18
N GLY A 145 8.07 -1.40 13.28
CA GLY A 145 7.69 -1.13 11.90
C GLY A 145 6.29 -0.52 11.77
N ARG A 146 6.00 0.05 10.62
CA ARG A 146 4.70 0.67 10.31
C ARG A 146 4.11 0.10 9.04
N LEU A 147 2.80 -0.08 9.04
CA LEU A 147 2.01 -0.38 7.85
C LEU A 147 1.24 0.88 7.46
N ALA A 148 1.42 1.32 6.23
CA ALA A 148 0.69 2.45 5.67
C ALA A 148 -0.12 1.99 4.45
N VAL A 149 -1.42 2.25 4.48
CA VAL A 149 -2.34 1.88 3.40
C VAL A 149 -2.92 3.15 2.80
N LEU A 150 -2.70 3.37 1.51
CA LEU A 150 -3.31 4.48 0.79
C LEU A 150 -4.59 4.00 0.11
N VAL A 151 -5.72 4.52 0.55
CA VAL A 151 -7.04 4.24 -0.03
C VAL A 151 -7.90 5.48 -0.09
N GLY A 152 -8.92 5.43 -0.93
CA GLY A 152 -9.97 6.44 -0.99
C GLY A 152 -11.35 5.79 -0.96
N ASP A 153 -12.32 6.51 -0.44
CA ASP A 153 -13.71 6.09 -0.49
C ASP A 153 -14.22 6.09 -1.94
N ILE A 154 -15.10 5.17 -2.26
CA ILE A 154 -15.62 5.01 -3.62
C ILE A 154 -17.14 5.20 -3.68
N ARG A 155 -17.60 5.73 -4.80
CA ARG A 155 -19.01 5.75 -5.18
C ARG A 155 -19.19 4.98 -6.46
N LYS A 156 -20.07 3.98 -6.43
CA LYS A 156 -20.37 3.16 -7.58
C LYS A 156 -21.82 2.71 -7.56
N ASP A 157 -22.51 2.78 -8.68
CA ASP A 157 -23.88 2.32 -8.87
C ASP A 157 -24.85 2.84 -7.78
N GLY A 158 -24.69 4.13 -7.40
CA GLY A 158 -25.52 4.77 -6.37
C GLY A 158 -25.11 4.47 -4.93
N HIS A 159 -24.18 3.53 -4.71
CA HIS A 159 -23.69 3.16 -3.38
C HIS A 159 -22.41 3.91 -3.02
N PHE A 160 -22.28 4.21 -1.72
CA PHE A 160 -21.06 4.76 -1.13
C PHE A 160 -20.38 3.68 -0.28
N TYR A 161 -19.11 3.42 -0.57
CA TYR A 161 -18.29 2.49 0.17
C TYR A 161 -17.20 3.27 0.88
N SER A 162 -17.23 3.25 2.23
CA SER A 162 -16.22 3.91 3.05
C SER A 162 -15.05 2.96 3.29
N MET A 163 -14.24 2.74 2.25
CA MET A 163 -13.12 1.81 2.28
C MET A 163 -12.14 2.15 3.41
N GLN A 164 -11.95 3.43 3.70
CA GLN A 164 -11.11 3.87 4.81
C GLN A 164 -11.62 3.29 6.15
N ASN A 165 -12.92 3.44 6.44
CA ASN A 165 -13.50 2.92 7.68
C ASN A 165 -13.45 1.39 7.74
N ASP A 166 -13.72 0.73 6.61
CA ASP A 166 -13.69 -0.74 6.56
C ASP A 166 -12.29 -1.28 6.86
N ILE A 167 -11.24 -0.65 6.30
CA ILE A 167 -9.85 -1.04 6.58
C ILE A 167 -9.44 -0.70 8.02
N MET A 168 -9.87 0.43 8.57
CA MET A 168 -9.59 0.76 9.97
C MET A 168 -10.22 -0.29 10.92
N ARG A 169 -11.44 -0.74 10.63
CA ARG A 169 -12.11 -1.80 11.42
C ARG A 169 -11.38 -3.13 11.35
N MET A 170 -10.77 -3.47 10.20
CA MET A 170 -9.92 -4.68 10.10
C MET A 170 -8.73 -4.60 11.07
N GLY A 171 -8.08 -3.45 11.19
CA GLY A 171 -6.98 -3.22 12.11
C GLY A 171 -7.38 -3.34 13.58
N GLU A 172 -8.56 -2.93 13.96
CA GLU A 172 -9.08 -3.01 15.33
C GLU A 172 -9.29 -4.45 15.81
N PHE A 173 -9.71 -5.35 14.93
CA PHE A 173 -9.96 -6.75 15.28
C PHE A 173 -8.70 -7.59 15.49
N GLU A 174 -7.55 -7.11 15.05
CA GLU A 174 -6.37 -7.95 14.85
C GLU A 174 -5.17 -7.55 15.69
N SER A 175 -5.30 -6.95 16.82
CA SER A 175 -4.14 -6.56 17.65
C SER A 175 -3.12 -5.67 16.92
N PHE A 176 -3.42 -5.18 15.72
CA PHE A 176 -2.55 -4.29 14.96
C PHE A 176 -2.25 -3.00 15.71
N LEU A 177 -3.19 -2.56 16.51
CA LEU A 177 -3.05 -1.39 17.39
C LEU A 177 -1.94 -1.57 18.43
N VAL A 178 -1.58 -2.80 18.77
CA VAL A 178 -0.53 -3.08 19.76
C VAL A 178 0.88 -2.89 19.16
N LYS A 179 1.06 -3.07 17.86
CA LYS A 179 2.37 -2.98 17.21
C LYS A 179 2.59 -1.75 16.33
N GLY A 180 1.54 -1.11 15.86
CA GLY A 180 1.66 0.01 14.96
C GLY A 180 0.56 1.04 15.15
N GLN A 181 0.89 2.30 14.97
CA GLN A 181 -0.11 3.34 14.79
C GLN A 181 -0.56 3.30 13.33
N PHE A 182 -1.85 3.10 13.09
CA PHE A 182 -2.44 3.37 11.79
C PHE A 182 -2.48 4.88 11.59
N ASN A 183 -1.60 5.39 10.77
CA ASN A 183 -1.73 6.74 10.27
C ASN A 183 -2.47 6.67 8.95
N CYS A 184 -3.77 6.91 8.97
CA CYS A 184 -4.57 7.04 7.78
C CYS A 184 -4.37 8.46 7.24
N VAL A 185 -3.60 8.60 6.16
CA VAL A 185 -3.54 9.86 5.40
C VAL A 185 -4.61 9.75 4.32
N SER A 186 -5.75 10.38 4.53
CA SER A 186 -6.74 10.52 3.47
C SER A 186 -6.35 11.65 2.52
N ASP A 187 -6.02 11.34 1.27
CA ASP A 187 -5.94 12.35 0.21
C ASP A 187 -7.36 12.79 -0.16
N ASN A 188 -7.92 13.69 0.63
CA ASN A 188 -9.22 14.24 0.35
C ASN A 188 -9.07 15.51 -0.47
N ARG A 189 -8.86 15.35 -1.79
CA ARG A 189 -8.78 16.49 -2.73
C ARG A 189 -10.00 17.40 -2.73
N ARG A 190 -11.10 16.99 -2.09
CA ARG A 190 -12.33 17.77 -1.95
C ARG A 190 -12.40 18.56 -0.64
N TYR A 191 -11.61 18.20 0.37
CA TYR A 191 -11.57 18.90 1.65
C TYR A 191 -10.17 19.47 1.86
N LYS A 192 -10.02 20.77 1.76
CA LYS A 192 -8.75 21.53 1.82
C LYS A 192 -8.00 21.45 3.16
N LYS A 193 -8.26 20.47 4.01
CA LYS A 193 -7.52 20.30 5.26
C LYS A 193 -7.14 18.83 5.41
N PRO A 194 -5.84 18.52 5.58
CA PRO A 194 -5.44 17.20 6.04
C PRO A 194 -5.99 17.01 7.46
N PHE A 195 -6.70 15.91 7.69
CA PHE A 195 -7.04 15.51 9.04
C PHE A 195 -5.76 14.92 9.66
N ILE A 196 -5.12 15.68 10.51
CA ILE A 196 -4.07 15.20 11.38
C ILE A 196 -4.74 15.00 12.73
N PRO A 197 -4.81 13.77 13.26
CA PRO A 197 -5.26 13.57 14.63
C PRO A 197 -4.25 14.14 15.62
#